data_7c8e3ee052aafdd9947aeb3bb87068bd
#
_entry.id   7c8e3ee052aafdd9947aeb3bb87068bd
#
_cell.length_a   1.000
_cell.length_b   1.000
_cell.length_c   1.000
_cell.angle_alpha   90.00
_cell.angle_beta   90.00
_cell.angle_gamma   90.00
#
_symmetry.space_group_name_H-M   'P 1'
#
loop_
_entity.id
_entity.type
_entity.pdbx_description
1 polymer ?
#
loop_
_entity_poly.entity_id
_entity_poly.type
_entity_poly.pdbx_seq_one_letter_code
_entity_poly.pdbx_strand_id
1 'polypeptide(L)'
;MAEGIAHCGQNDVPQCQIDFRVSLKPTVLEAIATGNPPYRRSQQELAAFMARIEGLPAGLEERIASTFRRSGIEHRYSCLEDFGQEEADHFNFFPNNWQLSPLPSTAKRNDLYSRLALPLAETVARDALAQAGCSAEQITHLIVVSCTGFFAPGLDIQLIQRLGIPPSAERSLIGFMGCNAAFNGLKLTDAICRASPASTRVLMVCVELCTLHMQRPDNVENVIVNALFGDGAAAAVLSCRDPKRGQLTYRDSACTIAEHSLEAMTWEIGDTGFLMKLAASVPQRIQHALPGFLKPWLQRHGLDASGIDLWAVHPGGRQILDLVQQGQALPTQALAASYGVLRDFGNMSSPTILFILKHWMALPPQNPAAAPRQGVALGFGPGLSIEAALFQHCDSESR
;
A
#
# COMPACT_ATOMS: atom_id res chain seq x y z
N MET A 1 -20.39 -78.43 -4.59
CA MET A 1 -19.52 -77.50 -5.21
C MET A 1 -19.89 -76.13 -4.61
N ALA A 2 -19.11 -75.68 -3.61
CA ALA A 2 -19.31 -74.39 -2.97
C ALA A 2 -18.05 -73.64 -3.18
N GLU A 3 -18.08 -72.53 -3.98
CA GLU A 3 -16.97 -71.63 -4.23
C GLU A 3 -16.88 -70.59 -3.12
N GLY A 4 -15.69 -70.49 -2.57
CA GLY A 4 -15.36 -69.57 -1.48
C GLY A 4 -15.27 -68.13 -1.98
N ILE A 5 -15.87 -67.20 -1.22
CA ILE A 5 -15.68 -65.75 -1.35
C ILE A 5 -14.52 -65.39 -0.46
N ALA A 6 -13.43 -64.91 -1.10
CA ALA A 6 -12.28 -64.39 -0.42
C ALA A 6 -12.63 -63.00 0.21
N HIS A 7 -12.45 -62.87 1.51
CA HIS A 7 -12.48 -61.59 2.21
C HIS A 7 -11.21 -60.76 1.83
N CYS A 8 -11.44 -59.68 1.11
CA CYS A 8 -10.43 -58.66 0.86
C CYS A 8 -10.20 -57.88 2.15
N GLY A 9 -8.96 -57.91 2.64
CA GLY A 9 -8.58 -57.25 3.89
C GLY A 9 -8.77 -55.72 3.82
N GLN A 10 -9.21 -55.14 4.93
CA GLN A 10 -9.25 -53.70 5.16
C GLN A 10 -7.80 -53.16 5.11
N ASN A 11 -7.51 -52.40 4.08
CA ASN A 11 -6.28 -51.61 4.02
C ASN A 11 -6.39 -50.48 5.05
N ASP A 12 -5.56 -50.54 6.07
CA ASP A 12 -5.27 -49.41 6.97
C ASP A 12 -4.68 -48.26 6.16
N VAL A 13 -5.51 -47.30 5.77
CA VAL A 13 -5.08 -46.01 5.30
C VAL A 13 -4.63 -45.26 6.56
N PRO A 14 -3.36 -44.81 6.65
CA PRO A 14 -2.94 -43.99 7.78
C PRO A 14 -3.84 -42.75 7.81
N GLN A 15 -4.66 -42.61 8.85
CA GLN A 15 -5.33 -41.34 9.12
C GLN A 15 -4.24 -40.32 9.43
N CYS A 16 -3.91 -39.49 8.42
CA CYS A 16 -3.15 -38.29 8.63
C CYS A 16 -3.99 -37.39 9.54
N GLN A 17 -3.76 -37.45 10.84
CA GLN A 17 -4.31 -36.48 11.77
C GLN A 17 -3.65 -35.12 11.46
N ILE A 18 -4.28 -34.32 10.61
CA ILE A 18 -3.95 -32.92 10.45
C ILE A 18 -4.38 -32.24 11.74
N ASP A 19 -3.42 -32.00 12.61
CA ASP A 19 -3.61 -31.26 13.86
C ASP A 19 -3.88 -29.79 13.48
N PHE A 20 -5.13 -29.44 13.24
CA PHE A 20 -5.59 -28.08 13.04
C PHE A 20 -5.46 -27.29 14.34
N ARG A 21 -4.25 -26.94 14.70
CA ARG A 21 -4.00 -25.97 15.75
C ARG A 21 -4.23 -24.59 15.17
N VAL A 22 -5.47 -24.10 15.22
CA VAL A 22 -5.77 -22.69 15.03
C VAL A 22 -4.89 -21.91 16.02
N SER A 23 -3.99 -21.09 15.53
CA SER A 23 -3.17 -20.26 16.41
C SER A 23 -4.06 -19.29 17.16
N LEU A 24 -4.10 -19.40 18.49
CA LEU A 24 -4.81 -18.45 19.36
C LEU A 24 -4.06 -17.12 19.51
N LYS A 25 -2.82 -17.05 18.98
CA LYS A 25 -2.01 -15.83 19.04
C LYS A 25 -2.42 -14.83 17.96
N PRO A 26 -2.37 -13.54 18.27
CA PRO A 26 -2.72 -12.52 17.30
C PRO A 26 -1.67 -12.42 16.19
N THR A 27 -2.07 -11.92 15.05
CA THR A 27 -1.14 -11.50 13.99
C THR A 27 -0.44 -10.22 14.40
N VAL A 28 0.88 -10.25 14.42
CA VAL A 28 1.74 -9.14 14.82
C VAL A 28 2.52 -8.60 13.63
N LEU A 29 2.47 -7.31 13.45
CA LEU A 29 3.34 -6.55 12.56
C LEU A 29 4.66 -6.31 13.30
N GLU A 30 5.69 -7.09 12.94
CA GLU A 30 6.97 -7.12 13.66
C GLU A 30 7.88 -5.95 13.31
N ALA A 31 7.94 -5.63 12.04
CA ALA A 31 8.75 -4.54 11.50
C ALA A 31 8.16 -3.99 10.21
N ILE A 32 8.42 -2.72 9.93
CA ILE A 32 8.13 -2.06 8.65
C ILE A 32 9.38 -1.30 8.21
N ALA A 33 9.87 -1.61 7.02
CA ALA A 33 10.87 -0.81 6.33
C ALA A 33 10.25 -0.09 5.12
N THR A 34 10.77 1.08 4.81
CA THR A 34 10.27 1.95 3.74
C THR A 34 11.42 2.50 2.92
N GLY A 35 11.21 2.70 1.63
CA GLY A 35 12.22 3.22 0.71
C GLY A 35 11.61 3.93 -0.49
N ASN A 36 12.41 4.75 -1.14
CA ASN A 36 12.01 5.51 -2.32
C ASN A 36 13.10 5.39 -3.39
N PRO A 37 12.75 5.56 -4.66
CA PRO A 37 13.74 5.67 -5.74
C PRO A 37 14.59 6.94 -5.59
N PRO A 38 15.70 7.09 -6.36
CA PRO A 38 16.74 8.08 -6.06
C PRO A 38 16.34 9.54 -6.31
N TYR A 39 15.38 9.81 -7.19
CA TYR A 39 15.12 11.17 -7.64
C TYR A 39 14.05 11.85 -6.78
N ARG A 40 14.49 12.56 -5.72
CA ARG A 40 13.63 13.41 -4.92
C ARG A 40 13.41 14.73 -5.64
N ARG A 41 12.15 15.14 -5.81
CA ARG A 41 11.77 16.40 -6.46
C ARG A 41 10.84 17.20 -5.55
N SER A 42 11.04 18.50 -5.50
CA SER A 42 10.08 19.40 -4.88
C SER A 42 8.81 19.49 -5.74
N GLN A 43 7.71 19.79 -5.10
CA GLN A 43 6.43 19.98 -5.80
C GLN A 43 6.51 21.18 -6.76
N GLN A 44 7.36 22.16 -6.47
CA GLN A 44 7.60 23.31 -7.33
C GLN A 44 8.38 22.93 -8.61
N GLU A 45 9.43 22.10 -8.50
CA GLU A 45 10.17 21.59 -9.66
C GLU A 45 9.25 20.77 -10.57
N LEU A 46 8.39 19.92 -10.01
CA LEU A 46 7.44 19.14 -10.78
C LEU A 46 6.37 20.01 -11.46
N ALA A 47 5.89 21.06 -10.79
CA ALA A 47 4.98 22.02 -11.40
C ALA A 47 5.65 22.76 -12.57
N ALA A 48 6.92 23.15 -12.40
CA ALA A 48 7.69 23.80 -13.45
C ALA A 48 7.93 22.87 -14.65
N PHE A 49 8.23 21.59 -14.43
CA PHE A 49 8.32 20.59 -15.49
C PHE A 49 7.01 20.49 -16.27
N MET A 50 5.88 20.38 -15.58
CA MET A 50 4.55 20.28 -16.22
C MET A 50 4.19 21.53 -17.01
N ALA A 51 4.58 22.72 -16.54
CA ALA A 51 4.30 23.99 -17.21
C ALA A 51 5.16 24.22 -18.47
N ARG A 52 6.29 23.50 -18.62
CA ARG A 52 7.11 23.52 -19.85
C ARG A 52 6.56 22.67 -20.98
N ILE A 53 5.59 21.79 -20.70
CA ILE A 53 5.00 20.93 -21.71
C ILE A 53 4.25 21.79 -22.72
N GLU A 54 4.65 21.69 -23.99
CA GLU A 54 4.10 22.48 -25.08
C GLU A 54 2.78 21.93 -25.61
N GLY A 55 1.98 22.82 -26.22
CA GLY A 55 0.71 22.45 -26.85
C GLY A 55 -0.40 22.07 -25.85
N LEU A 56 -0.31 22.57 -24.61
CA LEU A 56 -1.37 22.41 -23.64
C LEU A 56 -2.60 23.28 -23.97
N PRO A 57 -3.82 22.82 -23.67
CA PRO A 57 -5.01 23.64 -23.78
C PRO A 57 -4.92 24.93 -22.96
N ALA A 58 -5.50 26.02 -23.47
CA ALA A 58 -5.49 27.32 -22.81
C ALA A 58 -6.04 27.25 -21.35
N GLY A 59 -5.36 27.92 -20.43
CA GLY A 59 -5.74 27.99 -19.01
C GLY A 59 -5.30 26.80 -18.15
N LEU A 60 -4.69 25.76 -18.73
CA LEU A 60 -4.18 24.63 -17.93
C LEU A 60 -2.88 24.97 -17.19
N GLU A 61 -2.05 25.89 -17.68
CA GLU A 61 -0.84 26.33 -16.96
C GLU A 61 -1.15 26.92 -15.58
N GLU A 62 -2.17 27.79 -15.49
CA GLU A 62 -2.62 28.34 -14.20
C GLU A 62 -3.18 27.24 -13.28
N ARG A 63 -3.90 26.29 -13.86
CA ARG A 63 -4.42 25.12 -13.16
C ARG A 63 -3.30 24.24 -12.62
N ILE A 64 -2.26 23.96 -13.39
CA ILE A 64 -1.07 23.24 -12.95
C ILE A 64 -0.50 23.92 -11.71
N ALA A 65 -0.13 25.21 -11.80
CA ALA A 65 0.45 25.95 -10.69
C ALA A 65 -0.43 25.95 -9.43
N SER A 66 -1.76 26.13 -9.59
CA SER A 66 -2.68 26.16 -8.46
C SER A 66 -2.91 24.77 -7.84
N THR A 67 -3.01 23.72 -8.65
CA THR A 67 -3.24 22.34 -8.19
C THR A 67 -2.05 21.82 -7.40
N PHE A 68 -0.83 21.98 -7.96
CA PHE A 68 0.40 21.55 -7.29
C PHE A 68 0.58 22.28 -5.95
N ARG A 69 0.38 23.61 -5.91
CA ARG A 69 0.48 24.39 -4.66
C ARG A 69 -0.53 23.98 -3.59
N ARG A 70 -1.76 23.58 -3.98
CA ARG A 70 -2.83 23.18 -3.06
C ARG A 70 -2.78 21.71 -2.64
N SER A 71 -1.92 20.90 -3.26
CA SER A 71 -1.85 19.45 -3.00
C SER A 71 -1.50 19.11 -1.56
N GLY A 72 -0.83 20.01 -0.82
CA GLY A 72 -0.29 19.75 0.51
C GLY A 72 1.00 18.94 0.47
N ILE A 73 1.59 18.78 -0.70
CA ILE A 73 2.84 18.04 -0.94
C ILE A 73 3.99 19.04 -1.08
N GLU A 74 5.11 18.77 -0.43
CA GLU A 74 6.35 19.54 -0.60
C GLU A 74 7.35 18.79 -1.48
N HIS A 75 7.43 17.46 -1.32
CA HIS A 75 8.36 16.63 -2.05
C HIS A 75 7.72 15.33 -2.48
N ARG A 76 8.20 14.77 -3.58
CA ARG A 76 7.90 13.41 -4.04
C ARG A 76 9.15 12.76 -4.60
N TYR A 77 9.09 11.45 -4.72
CA TYR A 77 10.15 10.66 -5.32
C TYR A 77 9.70 10.08 -6.64
N SER A 78 10.63 9.94 -7.56
CA SER A 78 10.42 9.33 -8.86
C SER A 78 11.56 8.39 -9.22
N CYS A 79 11.24 7.34 -9.95
CA CYS A 79 12.24 6.51 -10.61
C CYS A 79 12.75 7.14 -11.93
N LEU A 80 12.15 8.25 -12.38
CA LEU A 80 12.51 8.97 -13.59
C LEU A 80 13.36 10.19 -13.27
N GLU A 81 14.54 10.24 -13.89
CA GLU A 81 15.42 11.40 -13.80
C GLU A 81 14.87 12.61 -14.55
N ASP A 82 14.14 12.36 -15.63
CA ASP A 82 13.62 13.33 -16.60
C ASP A 82 12.92 14.53 -15.93
N PHE A 83 12.20 14.32 -14.84
CA PHE A 83 11.52 15.39 -14.11
C PHE A 83 12.45 16.48 -13.53
N GLY A 84 13.77 16.25 -13.53
CA GLY A 84 14.77 17.23 -13.10
C GLY A 84 15.54 17.86 -14.26
N GLN A 85 15.25 17.45 -15.51
CA GLN A 85 15.95 17.96 -16.67
C GLN A 85 15.37 19.31 -17.13
N GLU A 86 16.25 20.21 -17.53
CA GLU A 86 15.85 21.51 -18.10
C GLU A 86 15.73 21.49 -19.61
N GLU A 87 16.50 20.62 -20.28
CA GLU A 87 16.53 20.45 -21.71
C GLU A 87 15.93 19.10 -22.11
N ALA A 88 15.02 19.09 -23.07
CA ALA A 88 14.36 17.87 -23.52
C ALA A 88 15.34 16.84 -24.14
N ASP A 89 16.46 17.29 -24.69
CA ASP A 89 17.51 16.43 -25.26
C ASP A 89 18.16 15.54 -24.20
N HIS A 90 18.01 15.85 -22.91
CA HIS A 90 18.50 15.05 -21.79
C HIS A 90 17.47 14.05 -21.25
N PHE A 91 16.28 13.95 -21.83
CA PHE A 91 15.29 12.97 -21.41
C PHE A 91 15.74 11.55 -21.77
N ASN A 92 15.65 10.66 -20.78
CA ASN A 92 15.98 9.25 -20.92
C ASN A 92 14.75 8.37 -21.14
N PHE A 93 13.61 8.81 -20.63
CA PHE A 93 12.35 8.06 -20.68
C PHE A 93 11.34 8.71 -21.62
N PHE A 94 11.05 9.98 -21.45
CA PHE A 94 10.19 10.72 -22.38
C PHE A 94 10.89 10.96 -23.73
N PRO A 95 10.15 11.30 -24.80
CA PRO A 95 10.76 11.70 -26.05
C PRO A 95 11.50 13.04 -25.88
N ASN A 96 12.58 13.25 -26.66
CA ASN A 96 13.44 14.43 -26.58
C ASN A 96 12.75 15.68 -27.16
N ASN A 97 11.56 15.98 -26.67
CA ASN A 97 10.80 17.17 -27.03
C ASN A 97 9.83 17.56 -25.91
N TRP A 98 9.56 18.84 -25.74
CA TRP A 98 8.64 19.34 -24.72
C TRP A 98 7.16 19.08 -25.02
N GLN A 99 6.81 18.63 -26.22
CA GLN A 99 5.46 18.12 -26.50
C GLN A 99 5.23 16.77 -25.80
N LEU A 100 6.27 16.09 -25.35
CA LEU A 100 6.25 14.72 -24.84
C LEU A 100 5.53 13.75 -25.80
N SER A 101 5.67 13.97 -27.11
CA SER A 101 4.97 13.20 -28.14
C SER A 101 5.94 12.50 -29.08
N PRO A 102 5.71 11.20 -29.38
CA PRO A 102 4.68 10.34 -28.79
C PRO A 102 5.01 9.93 -27.35
N LEU A 103 4.00 9.82 -26.48
CA LEU A 103 4.21 9.30 -25.13
C LEU A 103 4.77 7.88 -25.15
N PRO A 104 5.61 7.49 -24.16
CA PRO A 104 6.09 6.13 -24.03
C PRO A 104 4.94 5.13 -23.93
N SER A 105 5.03 4.04 -24.70
CA SER A 105 4.03 2.98 -24.69
C SER A 105 3.97 2.25 -23.35
N THR A 106 2.85 1.58 -23.07
CA THR A 106 2.69 0.72 -21.89
C THR A 106 3.79 -0.35 -21.81
N ALA A 107 4.20 -0.92 -22.96
CA ALA A 107 5.31 -1.86 -23.01
C ALA A 107 6.63 -1.25 -22.52
N LYS A 108 6.99 -0.02 -22.96
CA LYS A 108 8.21 0.69 -22.51
C LYS A 108 8.16 1.00 -21.01
N ARG A 109 6.99 1.40 -20.49
CA ARG A 109 6.79 1.68 -19.05
C ARG A 109 6.93 0.41 -18.21
N ASN A 110 6.32 -0.68 -18.65
CA ASN A 110 6.36 -1.96 -17.96
C ASN A 110 7.77 -2.61 -18.02
N ASP A 111 8.51 -2.44 -19.13
CA ASP A 111 9.91 -2.86 -19.20
C ASP A 111 10.76 -2.10 -18.17
N LEU A 112 10.57 -0.78 -18.04
CA LEU A 112 11.29 0.01 -17.05
C LEU A 112 10.89 -0.37 -15.62
N TYR A 113 9.58 -0.62 -15.37
CA TYR A 113 9.10 -1.15 -14.10
C TYR A 113 9.81 -2.45 -13.71
N SER A 114 9.91 -3.42 -14.63
CA SER A 114 10.53 -4.72 -14.36
C SER A 114 12.00 -4.61 -13.92
N ARG A 115 12.71 -3.56 -14.38
CA ARG A 115 14.11 -3.30 -14.03
C ARG A 115 14.28 -2.51 -12.75
N LEU A 116 13.38 -1.57 -12.44
CA LEU A 116 13.54 -0.62 -11.34
C LEU A 116 12.80 -1.03 -10.06
N ALA A 117 11.72 -1.80 -10.17
CA ALA A 117 10.93 -2.22 -9.00
C ALA A 117 11.68 -3.22 -8.12
N LEU A 118 12.43 -4.17 -8.74
CA LEU A 118 13.13 -5.21 -7.98
C LEU A 118 14.20 -4.66 -7.03
N PRO A 119 15.15 -3.79 -7.44
CA PRO A 119 16.15 -3.24 -6.52
C PRO A 119 15.54 -2.50 -5.33
N LEU A 120 14.48 -1.73 -5.58
CA LEU A 120 13.78 -0.99 -4.54
C LEU A 120 13.04 -1.93 -3.57
N ALA A 121 12.32 -2.92 -4.10
CA ALA A 121 11.61 -3.94 -3.33
C ALA A 121 12.59 -4.82 -2.50
N GLU A 122 13.73 -5.22 -3.07
CA GLU A 122 14.78 -5.97 -2.39
C GLU A 122 15.35 -5.19 -1.19
N THR A 123 15.64 -3.89 -1.39
CA THR A 123 16.18 -3.03 -0.33
C THR A 123 15.24 -2.98 0.87
N VAL A 124 13.96 -2.63 0.66
CA VAL A 124 13.00 -2.54 1.78
C VAL A 124 12.72 -3.90 2.42
N ALA A 125 12.76 -4.99 1.63
CA ALA A 125 12.59 -6.34 2.15
C ALA A 125 13.74 -6.75 3.09
N ARG A 126 15.01 -6.52 2.68
CA ARG A 126 16.19 -6.78 3.52
C ARG A 126 16.15 -5.95 4.81
N ASP A 127 15.80 -4.67 4.70
CA ASP A 127 15.71 -3.78 5.85
C ASP A 127 14.60 -4.24 6.82
N ALA A 128 13.44 -4.68 6.33
CA ALA A 128 12.36 -5.19 7.15
C ALA A 128 12.77 -6.49 7.88
N LEU A 129 13.43 -7.41 7.18
CA LEU A 129 13.97 -8.64 7.77
C LEU A 129 14.99 -8.34 8.87
N ALA A 130 15.93 -7.42 8.62
CA ALA A 130 16.92 -7.00 9.59
C ALA A 130 16.29 -6.36 10.85
N GLN A 131 15.30 -5.46 10.66
CA GLN A 131 14.57 -4.83 11.76
C GLN A 131 13.75 -5.83 12.58
N ALA A 132 13.18 -6.85 11.93
CA ALA A 132 12.47 -7.94 12.63
C ALA A 132 13.41 -8.93 13.33
N GLY A 133 14.72 -8.87 13.09
CA GLY A 133 15.69 -9.89 13.54
C GLY A 133 15.36 -11.27 12.94
N CYS A 134 14.90 -11.30 11.69
CA CYS A 134 14.45 -12.50 11.00
C CYS A 134 15.34 -12.76 9.78
N SER A 135 15.83 -14.00 9.63
CA SER A 135 16.53 -14.39 8.41
C SER A 135 15.55 -14.74 7.30
N ALA A 136 15.98 -14.63 6.04
CA ALA A 136 15.15 -14.92 4.88
C ALA A 136 14.68 -16.39 4.84
N GLU A 137 15.50 -17.32 5.36
CA GLU A 137 15.17 -18.74 5.44
C GLU A 137 13.98 -19.04 6.36
N GLN A 138 13.62 -18.10 7.22
CA GLN A 138 12.47 -18.22 8.14
C GLN A 138 11.16 -17.77 7.50
N ILE A 139 11.21 -17.17 6.31
CA ILE A 139 10.00 -16.72 5.61
C ILE A 139 9.31 -17.92 4.96
N THR A 140 8.06 -18.11 5.32
CA THR A 140 7.19 -19.18 4.81
C THR A 140 6.25 -18.72 3.71
N HIS A 141 5.93 -17.42 3.69
CA HIS A 141 5.03 -16.80 2.73
C HIS A 141 5.58 -15.45 2.27
N LEU A 142 5.51 -15.19 0.96
CA LEU A 142 5.81 -13.91 0.35
C LEU A 142 4.55 -13.35 -0.31
N ILE A 143 4.12 -12.17 0.13
CA ILE A 143 3.02 -11.42 -0.48
C ILE A 143 3.62 -10.19 -1.16
N VAL A 144 3.46 -10.07 -2.48
CA VAL A 144 3.84 -8.88 -3.24
C VAL A 144 2.59 -8.11 -3.61
N VAL A 145 2.61 -6.80 -3.38
CA VAL A 145 1.52 -5.87 -3.72
C VAL A 145 2.05 -4.85 -4.71
N SER A 146 1.45 -4.77 -5.89
CA SER A 146 1.78 -3.74 -6.87
C SER A 146 0.66 -3.53 -7.90
N CYS A 147 0.45 -2.29 -8.29
CA CYS A 147 -0.55 -1.89 -9.29
C CYS A 147 0.07 -1.16 -10.49
N THR A 148 1.40 -1.01 -10.52
CA THR A 148 2.09 -0.13 -11.49
C THR A 148 2.99 -0.86 -12.47
N GLY A 149 2.94 -2.20 -12.50
CA GLY A 149 3.61 -3.03 -13.49
C GLY A 149 3.41 -4.51 -13.25
N PHE A 150 3.43 -5.30 -14.32
CA PHE A 150 3.20 -6.74 -14.29
C PHE A 150 4.09 -7.45 -15.30
N PHE A 151 4.69 -8.54 -14.87
CA PHE A 151 5.47 -9.43 -15.72
C PHE A 151 5.58 -10.81 -15.06
N ALA A 152 5.89 -11.82 -15.84
CA ALA A 152 6.13 -13.18 -15.35
C ALA A 152 7.35 -13.80 -16.07
N PRO A 153 8.32 -14.39 -15.30
CA PRO A 153 8.38 -14.55 -13.85
C PRO A 153 8.43 -13.21 -13.12
N GLY A 154 7.56 -13.01 -12.09
CA GLY A 154 7.30 -11.73 -11.45
C GLY A 154 8.30 -11.37 -10.34
N LEU A 155 8.03 -10.24 -9.68
CA LEU A 155 8.81 -9.76 -8.53
C LEU A 155 8.87 -10.79 -7.39
N ASP A 156 7.81 -11.56 -7.20
CA ASP A 156 7.72 -12.61 -6.21
C ASP A 156 8.81 -13.67 -6.38
N ILE A 157 8.99 -14.20 -7.59
CA ILE A 157 10.04 -15.19 -7.89
C ILE A 157 11.43 -14.56 -7.79
N GLN A 158 11.58 -13.35 -8.31
CA GLN A 158 12.85 -12.64 -8.26
C GLN A 158 13.30 -12.31 -6.83
N LEU A 159 12.37 -11.88 -5.96
CA LEU A 159 12.63 -11.63 -4.55
C LEU A 159 13.02 -12.90 -3.79
N ILE A 160 12.35 -14.04 -4.04
CA ILE A 160 12.74 -15.33 -3.45
C ILE A 160 14.19 -15.63 -3.75
N GLN A 161 14.61 -15.54 -5.02
CA GLN A 161 15.97 -15.81 -5.45
C GLN A 161 16.99 -14.82 -4.87
N ARG A 162 16.67 -13.53 -4.91
CA ARG A 162 17.58 -12.46 -4.48
C ARG A 162 17.76 -12.40 -2.97
N LEU A 163 16.72 -12.71 -2.20
CA LEU A 163 16.76 -12.68 -0.74
C LEU A 163 17.24 -14.01 -0.12
N GLY A 164 17.23 -15.11 -0.87
CA GLY A 164 17.48 -16.43 -0.34
C GLY A 164 16.32 -17.01 0.47
N ILE A 165 15.08 -16.60 0.16
CA ILE A 165 13.88 -17.20 0.73
C ILE A 165 13.74 -18.63 0.23
N PRO A 166 13.31 -19.60 1.07
CA PRO A 166 13.15 -20.99 0.62
C PRO A 166 12.28 -21.10 -0.63
N PRO A 167 12.66 -21.89 -1.63
CA PRO A 167 11.86 -22.05 -2.86
C PRO A 167 10.50 -22.70 -2.60
N SER A 168 10.30 -23.31 -1.43
CA SER A 168 9.01 -23.85 -0.96
C SER A 168 8.11 -22.81 -0.31
N ALA A 169 8.56 -21.56 -0.13
CA ALA A 169 7.72 -20.51 0.41
C ALA A 169 6.51 -20.25 -0.51
N GLU A 170 5.34 -20.15 0.09
CA GLU A 170 4.12 -19.85 -0.65
C GLU A 170 4.12 -18.39 -1.12
N ARG A 171 3.57 -18.12 -2.30
CA ARG A 171 3.61 -16.81 -2.96
C ARG A 171 2.23 -16.32 -3.32
N SER A 172 1.98 -15.04 -3.11
CA SER A 172 0.78 -14.37 -3.57
C SER A 172 1.14 -13.00 -4.17
N LEU A 173 0.56 -12.68 -5.33
CA LEU A 173 0.63 -11.36 -5.94
C LEU A 173 -0.76 -10.71 -5.87
N ILE A 174 -0.83 -9.55 -5.20
CA ILE A 174 -2.03 -8.71 -5.14
C ILE A 174 -1.81 -7.55 -6.10
N GLY A 175 -2.47 -7.62 -7.25
CA GLY A 175 -2.34 -6.64 -8.32
C GLY A 175 -3.63 -5.89 -8.60
N PHE A 176 -3.51 -4.67 -9.12
CA PHE A 176 -4.61 -3.86 -9.64
C PHE A 176 -5.76 -3.55 -8.67
N MET A 177 -5.51 -3.62 -7.36
CA MET A 177 -6.48 -3.27 -6.32
C MET A 177 -6.46 -1.78 -5.94
N GLY A 178 -5.44 -1.03 -6.40
CA GLY A 178 -5.29 0.39 -6.15
C GLY A 178 -4.62 0.74 -4.82
N CYS A 179 -4.82 1.97 -4.36
CA CYS A 179 -4.11 2.53 -3.20
C CYS A 179 -4.39 1.79 -1.88
N ASN A 180 -5.49 1.08 -1.77
CA ASN A 180 -5.84 0.27 -0.59
C ASN A 180 -5.36 -1.18 -0.65
N ALA A 181 -4.58 -1.56 -1.67
CA ALA A 181 -4.14 -2.95 -1.86
C ALA A 181 -3.32 -3.51 -0.70
N ALA A 182 -2.59 -2.68 0.05
CA ALA A 182 -1.89 -3.12 1.25
C ALA A 182 -2.83 -3.68 2.33
N PHE A 183 -4.08 -3.18 2.43
CA PHE A 183 -5.08 -3.74 3.36
C PHE A 183 -5.47 -5.17 2.95
N ASN A 184 -5.55 -5.46 1.64
CA ASN A 184 -5.78 -6.81 1.17
C ASN A 184 -4.60 -7.72 1.51
N GLY A 185 -3.37 -7.22 1.43
CA GLY A 185 -2.17 -7.93 1.88
C GLY A 185 -2.19 -8.22 3.39
N LEU A 186 -2.60 -7.26 4.21
CA LEU A 186 -2.75 -7.43 5.67
C LEU A 186 -3.84 -8.46 6.01
N LYS A 187 -5.01 -8.39 5.35
CA LYS A 187 -6.10 -9.38 5.53
C LYS A 187 -5.66 -10.79 5.15
N LEU A 188 -5.00 -10.93 4.00
CA LEU A 188 -4.47 -12.23 3.56
C LEU A 188 -3.44 -12.76 4.55
N THR A 189 -2.53 -11.91 5.04
CA THR A 189 -1.55 -12.27 6.06
C THR A 189 -2.20 -12.75 7.34
N ASP A 190 -3.23 -12.05 7.84
CA ASP A 190 -3.96 -12.46 9.05
C ASP A 190 -4.64 -13.82 8.85
N ALA A 191 -5.28 -14.04 7.71
CA ALA A 191 -5.89 -15.33 7.38
C ALA A 191 -4.86 -16.46 7.34
N ILE A 192 -3.70 -16.24 6.71
CA ILE A 192 -2.59 -17.19 6.67
C ILE A 192 -2.09 -17.49 8.10
N CYS A 193 -1.80 -16.45 8.88
CA CYS A 193 -1.29 -16.59 10.24
C CYS A 193 -2.26 -17.37 11.14
N ARG A 194 -3.56 -17.13 11.05
CA ARG A 194 -4.57 -17.86 11.85
C ARG A 194 -4.75 -19.31 11.45
N ALA A 195 -4.59 -19.63 10.16
CA ALA A 195 -4.79 -20.97 9.63
C ALA A 195 -3.52 -21.84 9.62
N SER A 196 -2.37 -21.31 9.98
CA SER A 196 -1.07 -21.94 9.79
C SER A 196 -0.33 -22.16 11.14
N PRO A 197 0.74 -22.99 11.15
CA PRO A 197 1.55 -23.21 12.36
C PRO A 197 2.12 -21.92 12.95
N ALA A 198 2.42 -21.91 14.24
CA ALA A 198 3.00 -20.76 14.95
C ALA A 198 4.38 -20.33 14.42
N SER A 199 5.05 -21.17 13.63
CA SER A 199 6.31 -20.86 12.94
C SER A 199 6.11 -20.02 11.66
N THR A 200 4.87 -19.77 11.26
CA THR A 200 4.56 -19.01 10.04
C THR A 200 5.05 -17.58 10.13
N ARG A 201 5.79 -17.16 9.10
CA ARG A 201 6.24 -15.79 8.90
C ARG A 201 5.96 -15.33 7.49
N VAL A 202 5.33 -14.19 7.39
CA VAL A 202 4.95 -13.57 6.13
C VAL A 202 5.81 -12.34 5.89
N LEU A 203 6.46 -12.28 4.74
CA LEU A 203 7.06 -11.05 4.22
C LEU A 203 6.07 -10.44 3.23
N MET A 204 5.54 -9.27 3.53
CA MET A 204 4.69 -8.50 2.62
C MET A 204 5.50 -7.34 2.05
N VAL A 205 5.54 -7.21 0.72
CA VAL A 205 6.28 -6.17 0.00
C VAL A 205 5.32 -5.41 -0.90
N CYS A 206 5.17 -4.11 -0.65
CA CYS A 206 4.43 -3.19 -1.50
C CYS A 206 5.42 -2.33 -2.29
N VAL A 207 5.30 -2.27 -3.62
CA VAL A 207 6.18 -1.45 -4.47
C VAL A 207 5.38 -0.81 -5.60
N GLU A 208 5.50 0.52 -5.71
CA GLU A 208 4.78 1.28 -6.73
C GLU A 208 5.68 2.33 -7.38
N LEU A 209 5.69 2.33 -8.71
CA LEU A 209 6.37 3.31 -9.55
C LEU A 209 5.32 4.09 -10.35
N CYS A 210 4.49 4.84 -9.63
CA CYS A 210 3.34 5.56 -10.22
C CYS A 210 3.74 6.58 -11.27
N THR A 211 4.91 7.19 -11.11
CA THR A 211 5.40 8.23 -12.04
C THR A 211 5.69 7.69 -13.44
N LEU A 212 5.89 6.36 -13.58
CA LEU A 212 5.97 5.71 -14.89
C LEU A 212 4.70 5.89 -15.73
N HIS A 213 3.55 6.11 -15.10
CA HIS A 213 2.26 6.23 -15.78
C HIS A 213 1.77 7.66 -15.93
N MET A 214 2.66 8.64 -15.69
CA MET A 214 2.36 10.06 -15.96
C MET A 214 1.82 10.23 -17.37
N GLN A 215 0.71 10.96 -17.49
CA GLN A 215 0.06 11.36 -18.73
C GLN A 215 0.28 12.86 -18.96
N ARG A 216 0.22 13.30 -20.23
CA ARG A 216 0.22 14.73 -20.52
C ARG A 216 -0.92 15.42 -19.76
N PRO A 217 -0.68 16.60 -19.16
CA PRO A 217 -1.71 17.33 -18.42
C PRO A 217 -2.70 18.05 -19.38
N ASP A 218 -3.26 17.33 -20.37
CA ASP A 218 -4.17 17.87 -21.36
C ASP A 218 -5.59 18.13 -20.83
N ASN A 219 -5.86 17.69 -19.60
CA ASN A 219 -7.13 17.91 -18.91
C ASN A 219 -6.90 18.04 -17.40
N VAL A 220 -7.93 18.49 -16.67
CA VAL A 220 -7.86 18.76 -15.23
C VAL A 220 -7.60 17.49 -14.42
N GLU A 221 -8.13 16.34 -14.83
CA GLU A 221 -7.94 15.08 -14.13
C GLU A 221 -6.47 14.65 -14.17
N ASN A 222 -5.82 14.71 -15.34
CA ASN A 222 -4.39 14.42 -15.48
C ASN A 222 -3.53 15.41 -14.67
N VAL A 223 -3.90 16.69 -14.61
CA VAL A 223 -3.21 17.67 -13.74
C VAL A 223 -3.31 17.26 -12.28
N ILE A 224 -4.48 16.83 -11.78
CA ILE A 224 -4.66 16.38 -10.42
C ILE A 224 -3.84 15.12 -10.15
N VAL A 225 -3.93 14.11 -11.00
CA VAL A 225 -3.19 12.84 -10.88
C VAL A 225 -1.68 13.10 -10.84
N ASN A 226 -1.18 13.90 -11.81
CA ASN A 226 0.24 14.25 -11.87
C ASN A 226 0.71 15.07 -10.66
N ALA A 227 -0.18 15.81 -10.00
CA ALA A 227 0.14 16.58 -8.79
C ALA A 227 0.18 15.72 -7.51
N LEU A 228 -0.38 14.50 -7.51
CA LEU A 228 -0.53 13.68 -6.31
C LEU A 228 0.44 12.52 -6.21
N PHE A 229 0.63 11.75 -7.29
CA PHE A 229 1.32 10.47 -7.23
C PHE A 229 2.84 10.59 -7.25
N GLY A 230 3.49 9.76 -6.43
CA GLY A 230 4.93 9.56 -6.36
C GLY A 230 5.27 8.07 -6.27
N ASP A 231 6.55 7.73 -6.20
CA ASP A 231 7.06 6.38 -6.19
C ASP A 231 7.57 5.98 -4.81
N GLY A 232 7.38 4.73 -4.43
CA GLY A 232 7.89 4.22 -3.18
C GLY A 232 7.66 2.72 -3.01
N ALA A 233 8.32 2.18 -1.99
CA ALA A 233 8.14 0.81 -1.56
C ALA A 233 8.14 0.71 -0.04
N ALA A 234 7.47 -0.31 0.47
CA ALA A 234 7.52 -0.67 1.87
C ALA A 234 7.47 -2.20 2.00
N ALA A 235 8.16 -2.73 2.99
CA ALA A 235 8.05 -4.13 3.35
C ALA A 235 7.70 -4.27 4.83
N ALA A 236 6.92 -5.30 5.14
CA ALA A 236 6.53 -5.64 6.49
C ALA A 236 6.78 -7.11 6.77
N VAL A 237 7.28 -7.44 7.95
CA VAL A 237 7.37 -8.80 8.48
C VAL A 237 6.24 -9.01 9.47
N LEU A 238 5.44 -10.05 9.26
CA LEU A 238 4.29 -10.39 10.11
C LEU A 238 4.35 -11.85 10.53
N SER A 239 3.84 -12.14 11.73
CA SER A 239 3.74 -13.51 12.24
C SER A 239 2.66 -13.64 13.31
N CYS A 240 2.32 -14.89 13.67
CA CYS A 240 1.45 -15.21 14.81
C CYS A 240 2.28 -15.47 16.07
N ARG A 241 2.46 -14.47 16.90
CA ARG A 241 3.20 -14.60 18.17
C ARG A 241 2.79 -13.51 19.18
N ASP A 242 3.34 -13.60 20.38
CA ASP A 242 3.16 -12.53 21.36
C ASP A 242 3.90 -11.27 20.89
N PRO A 243 3.25 -10.09 20.91
CA PRO A 243 3.84 -8.87 20.43
C PRO A 243 4.94 -8.38 21.39
N LYS A 244 5.98 -7.78 20.82
CA LYS A 244 6.99 -7.05 21.57
C LYS A 244 6.64 -5.56 21.61
N ARG A 245 7.25 -4.85 22.53
CA ARG A 245 7.12 -3.38 22.64
C ARG A 245 7.41 -2.68 21.32
N GLY A 246 6.55 -1.73 20.96
CA GLY A 246 6.61 -0.97 19.71
C GLY A 246 6.01 -1.69 18.50
N GLN A 247 5.57 -2.94 18.65
CA GLN A 247 4.91 -3.68 17.57
C GLN A 247 3.40 -3.42 17.55
N LEU A 248 2.79 -3.72 16.41
CA LEU A 248 1.35 -3.56 16.20
C LEU A 248 0.70 -4.93 16.11
N THR A 249 -0.32 -5.16 16.92
CA THR A 249 -1.19 -6.33 16.80
C THR A 249 -2.35 -6.01 15.87
N TYR A 250 -2.50 -6.79 14.81
CA TYR A 250 -3.68 -6.72 13.93
C TYR A 250 -4.86 -7.41 14.60
N ARG A 251 -5.97 -6.69 14.75
CA ARG A 251 -7.14 -7.17 15.51
C ARG A 251 -8.29 -7.59 14.63
N ASP A 252 -8.62 -6.78 13.65
CA ASP A 252 -9.74 -6.99 12.73
C ASP A 252 -9.64 -6.10 11.51
N SER A 253 -10.45 -6.37 10.51
CA SER A 253 -10.64 -5.52 9.35
C SER A 253 -12.06 -5.56 8.83
N ALA A 254 -12.42 -4.51 8.10
CA ALA A 254 -13.68 -4.44 7.37
C ALA A 254 -13.47 -3.76 6.02
N CYS A 255 -14.35 -4.04 5.08
CA CYS A 255 -14.37 -3.35 3.80
C CYS A 255 -15.80 -3.08 3.35
N THR A 256 -15.96 -2.08 2.49
CA THR A 256 -17.21 -1.80 1.80
C THR A 256 -16.94 -1.16 0.44
N ILE A 257 -17.91 -1.19 -0.44
CA ILE A 257 -17.91 -0.46 -1.71
C ILE A 257 -19.00 0.61 -1.60
N ALA A 258 -18.61 1.86 -1.84
CA ALA A 258 -19.56 2.97 -1.85
C ALA A 258 -20.54 2.83 -3.02
N GLU A 259 -21.82 3.06 -2.77
CA GLU A 259 -22.84 2.93 -3.80
C GLU A 259 -22.65 3.94 -4.94
N HIS A 260 -23.03 3.56 -6.16
CA HIS A 260 -23.00 4.40 -7.36
C HIS A 260 -21.65 5.08 -7.63
N SER A 261 -20.52 4.39 -7.38
CA SER A 261 -19.17 4.98 -7.44
C SER A 261 -18.18 4.29 -8.36
N LEU A 262 -18.60 3.32 -9.17
CA LEU A 262 -17.71 2.53 -10.04
C LEU A 262 -16.77 3.41 -10.90
N GLU A 263 -17.30 4.51 -11.46
CA GLU A 263 -16.53 5.39 -12.35
C GLU A 263 -15.83 6.55 -11.61
N ALA A 264 -16.00 6.65 -10.27
CA ALA A 264 -15.46 7.76 -9.52
C ALA A 264 -13.92 7.70 -9.38
N MET A 265 -13.39 6.48 -9.33
CA MET A 265 -11.97 6.21 -9.32
C MET A 265 -11.72 4.92 -10.12
N THR A 266 -11.00 5.02 -11.24
CA THR A 266 -10.64 3.87 -12.08
C THR A 266 -9.15 3.83 -12.36
N TRP A 267 -8.63 2.64 -12.65
CA TRP A 267 -7.26 2.40 -13.04
C TRP A 267 -7.27 1.38 -14.18
N GLU A 268 -6.94 1.83 -15.38
CA GLU A 268 -7.14 1.07 -16.61
C GLU A 268 -5.82 0.95 -17.38
N ILE A 269 -5.61 -0.18 -18.06
CA ILE A 269 -4.44 -0.38 -18.92
C ILE A 269 -4.73 0.25 -20.30
N GLY A 270 -3.97 1.29 -20.63
CA GLY A 270 -4.04 1.96 -21.94
C GLY A 270 -2.79 1.73 -22.78
N ASP A 271 -2.74 2.31 -23.98
CA ASP A 271 -1.62 2.18 -24.89
C ASP A 271 -0.37 2.94 -24.41
N THR A 272 -0.57 4.04 -23.69
CA THR A 272 0.50 4.92 -23.20
C THR A 272 0.68 4.86 -21.69
N GLY A 273 0.47 3.70 -21.08
CA GLY A 273 0.57 3.48 -19.66
C GLY A 273 -0.77 3.14 -19.02
N PHE A 274 -0.80 3.09 -17.69
CA PHE A 274 -2.05 2.89 -16.96
C PHE A 274 -2.70 4.24 -16.70
N LEU A 275 -4.00 4.31 -16.96
CA LEU A 275 -4.78 5.54 -16.96
C LEU A 275 -5.60 5.65 -15.67
N MET A 276 -5.33 6.69 -14.89
CA MET A 276 -6.11 7.00 -13.70
C MET A 276 -7.22 7.99 -14.02
N LYS A 277 -8.45 7.64 -13.65
CA LYS A 277 -9.54 8.62 -13.51
C LYS A 277 -9.81 8.87 -12.04
N LEU A 278 -9.88 10.12 -11.66
CA LEU A 278 -10.13 10.55 -10.29
C LEU A 278 -11.14 11.69 -10.29
N ALA A 279 -12.40 11.36 -10.13
CA ALA A 279 -13.46 12.36 -10.11
C ALA A 279 -13.33 13.30 -8.90
N ALA A 280 -13.58 14.59 -9.10
CA ALA A 280 -13.56 15.58 -8.03
C ALA A 280 -14.57 15.30 -6.90
N SER A 281 -15.54 14.42 -7.13
CA SER A 281 -16.53 13.98 -6.13
C SER A 281 -16.05 12.88 -5.18
N VAL A 282 -14.87 12.29 -5.40
CA VAL A 282 -14.35 11.19 -4.56
C VAL A 282 -14.30 11.56 -3.08
N PRO A 283 -13.75 12.71 -2.66
CA PRO A 283 -13.69 13.05 -1.24
C PRO A 283 -15.08 13.14 -0.57
N GLN A 284 -16.06 13.72 -1.26
CA GLN A 284 -17.45 13.84 -0.77
C GLN A 284 -18.14 12.47 -0.68
N ARG A 285 -17.88 11.57 -1.63
CA ARG A 285 -18.40 10.20 -1.58
C ARG A 285 -17.83 9.41 -0.41
N ILE A 286 -16.54 9.55 -0.13
CA ILE A 286 -15.90 8.98 1.06
C ILE A 286 -16.56 9.54 2.33
N GLN A 287 -16.70 10.86 2.43
CA GLN A 287 -17.31 11.52 3.57
C GLN A 287 -18.73 11.01 3.84
N HIS A 288 -19.51 10.76 2.79
CA HIS A 288 -20.88 10.25 2.89
C HIS A 288 -20.93 8.78 3.34
N ALA A 289 -20.09 7.93 2.76
CA ALA A 289 -20.11 6.49 3.01
C ALA A 289 -19.45 6.08 4.35
N LEU A 290 -18.42 6.83 4.78
CA LEU A 290 -17.57 6.45 5.90
C LEU A 290 -18.30 6.30 7.24
N PRO A 291 -19.22 7.20 7.69
CA PRO A 291 -19.89 7.05 8.97
C PRO A 291 -20.77 5.80 9.08
N GLY A 292 -21.50 5.47 8.03
CA GLY A 292 -22.35 4.27 7.97
C GLY A 292 -21.56 2.97 7.97
N PHE A 293 -20.33 3.00 7.51
CA PHE A 293 -19.40 1.87 7.50
C PHE A 293 -18.61 1.75 8.80
N LEU A 294 -17.98 2.83 9.25
CA LEU A 294 -16.99 2.80 10.34
C LEU A 294 -17.67 2.63 11.71
N LYS A 295 -18.74 3.36 11.97
CA LYS A 295 -19.41 3.35 13.29
C LYS A 295 -19.92 1.96 13.70
N PRO A 296 -20.69 1.20 12.89
CA PRO A 296 -21.13 -0.14 13.26
C PRO A 296 -19.97 -1.12 13.44
N TRP A 297 -18.89 -0.96 12.65
CA TRP A 297 -17.71 -1.81 12.77
C TRP A 297 -16.99 -1.58 14.10
N LEU A 298 -16.72 -0.33 14.48
CA LEU A 298 -16.10 -0.03 15.78
C LEU A 298 -16.95 -0.51 16.96
N GLN A 299 -18.27 -0.34 16.89
CA GLN A 299 -19.18 -0.80 17.93
C GLN A 299 -19.12 -2.31 18.20
N ARG A 300 -18.83 -3.14 17.19
CA ARG A 300 -18.62 -4.59 17.39
C ARG A 300 -17.41 -4.88 18.28
N HIS A 301 -16.46 -3.96 18.38
CA HIS A 301 -15.28 -4.05 19.24
C HIS A 301 -15.45 -3.28 20.56
N GLY A 302 -16.66 -2.76 20.86
CA GLY A 302 -16.90 -1.92 22.04
C GLY A 302 -16.23 -0.55 21.94
N LEU A 303 -15.91 -0.08 20.73
CA LEU A 303 -15.21 1.18 20.46
C LEU A 303 -16.11 2.17 19.73
N ASP A 304 -15.74 3.42 19.82
CA ASP A 304 -16.21 4.50 18.95
C ASP A 304 -15.00 5.35 18.50
N ALA A 305 -15.23 6.36 17.67
CA ALA A 305 -14.15 7.20 17.16
C ALA A 305 -13.36 7.93 18.26
N SER A 306 -13.97 8.23 19.41
CA SER A 306 -13.33 8.90 20.55
C SER A 306 -12.42 7.94 21.36
N GLY A 307 -12.66 6.64 21.25
CA GLY A 307 -11.83 5.58 21.85
C GLY A 307 -10.64 5.16 21.00
N ILE A 308 -10.42 5.81 19.85
CA ILE A 308 -9.28 5.51 18.96
C ILE A 308 -8.17 6.53 19.21
N ASP A 309 -7.03 6.03 19.66
CA ASP A 309 -5.85 6.85 19.98
C ASP A 309 -5.03 7.20 18.73
N LEU A 310 -5.00 6.31 17.73
CA LEU A 310 -4.13 6.39 16.57
C LEU A 310 -4.94 6.28 15.27
N TRP A 311 -4.78 7.27 14.39
CA TRP A 311 -5.43 7.27 13.09
C TRP A 311 -4.39 7.27 11.97
N ALA A 312 -4.47 6.27 11.09
CA ALA A 312 -3.70 6.19 9.85
C ALA A 312 -4.66 6.24 8.66
N VAL A 313 -4.79 7.39 8.05
CA VAL A 313 -5.65 7.58 6.88
C VAL A 313 -4.76 7.68 5.65
N HIS A 314 -4.97 6.78 4.68
CA HIS A 314 -4.27 6.83 3.39
C HIS A 314 -4.54 8.18 2.71
N PRO A 315 -3.51 8.99 2.43
CA PRO A 315 -3.67 10.31 1.87
C PRO A 315 -3.80 10.25 0.35
N GLY A 316 -4.96 9.82 -0.16
CA GLY A 316 -5.25 9.88 -1.60
C GLY A 316 -5.17 11.31 -2.18
N GLY A 317 -5.16 12.30 -1.30
CA GLY A 317 -4.99 13.73 -1.50
C GLY A 317 -5.37 14.47 -0.22
N ARG A 318 -4.91 15.73 -0.07
CA ARG A 318 -5.16 16.53 1.15
C ARG A 318 -6.65 16.61 1.53
N GLN A 319 -7.51 16.80 0.52
CA GLN A 319 -8.96 16.95 0.77
C GLN A 319 -9.59 15.71 1.40
N ILE A 320 -9.07 14.51 1.11
CA ILE A 320 -9.55 13.28 1.75
C ILE A 320 -9.25 13.31 3.25
N LEU A 321 -8.02 13.71 3.62
CA LEU A 321 -7.63 13.83 5.03
C LEU A 321 -8.50 14.87 5.75
N ASP A 322 -8.69 16.05 5.14
CA ASP A 322 -9.50 17.15 5.71
C ASP A 322 -10.94 16.68 5.96
N LEU A 323 -11.56 15.98 5.01
CA LEU A 323 -12.94 15.50 5.14
C LEU A 323 -13.09 14.33 6.13
N VAL A 324 -12.13 13.42 6.21
CA VAL A 324 -12.13 12.36 7.23
C VAL A 324 -11.98 12.98 8.62
N GLN A 325 -11.06 13.94 8.79
CA GLN A 325 -10.83 14.62 10.06
C GLN A 325 -12.10 15.33 10.55
N GLN A 326 -12.75 16.08 9.66
CA GLN A 326 -14.00 16.80 9.96
C GLN A 326 -15.16 15.83 10.23
N GLY A 327 -15.34 14.83 9.35
CA GLY A 327 -16.46 13.90 9.42
C GLY A 327 -16.44 12.99 10.65
N GLN A 328 -15.25 12.69 11.18
CA GLN A 328 -15.07 11.91 12.41
C GLN A 328 -14.79 12.78 13.63
N ALA A 329 -14.86 14.11 13.52
CA ALA A 329 -14.57 15.08 14.58
C ALA A 329 -13.19 14.83 15.27
N LEU A 330 -12.17 14.49 14.47
CA LEU A 330 -10.85 14.15 15.01
C LEU A 330 -10.08 15.40 15.43
N PRO A 331 -9.27 15.33 16.51
CA PRO A 331 -8.35 16.40 16.87
C PRO A 331 -7.39 16.75 15.74
N THR A 332 -6.91 17.99 15.67
CA THR A 332 -6.03 18.47 14.59
C THR A 332 -4.78 17.61 14.42
N GLN A 333 -4.21 17.10 15.51
CA GLN A 333 -2.99 16.27 15.49
C GLN A 333 -3.26 14.80 15.17
N ALA A 334 -4.50 14.32 15.15
CA ALA A 334 -4.81 12.90 14.98
C ALA A 334 -4.28 12.32 13.66
N LEU A 335 -4.26 13.12 12.60
CA LEU A 335 -3.76 12.73 11.27
C LEU A 335 -2.38 13.29 10.95
N ALA A 336 -1.60 13.73 11.95
CA ALA A 336 -0.29 14.35 11.72
C ALA A 336 0.65 13.45 10.91
N ALA A 337 0.68 12.13 11.17
CA ALA A 337 1.47 11.17 10.41
C ALA A 337 1.00 11.06 8.95
N SER A 338 -0.31 11.04 8.70
CA SER A 338 -0.89 11.00 7.35
C SER A 338 -0.57 12.26 6.55
N TYR A 339 -0.73 13.44 7.15
CA TYR A 339 -0.33 14.71 6.52
C TYR A 339 1.18 14.79 6.30
N GLY A 340 1.99 14.31 7.25
CA GLY A 340 3.45 14.26 7.12
C GLY A 340 3.90 13.39 5.95
N VAL A 341 3.34 12.19 5.81
CA VAL A 341 3.65 11.30 4.68
C VAL A 341 3.20 11.92 3.36
N LEU A 342 2.01 12.52 3.30
CA LEU A 342 1.57 13.25 2.09
C LEU A 342 2.53 14.38 1.72
N ARG A 343 2.92 15.20 2.70
CA ARG A 343 3.82 16.33 2.51
C ARG A 343 5.17 15.89 1.93
N ASP A 344 5.77 14.84 2.48
CA ASP A 344 7.17 14.48 2.22
C ASP A 344 7.33 13.46 1.08
N PHE A 345 6.26 12.72 0.71
CA PHE A 345 6.31 11.62 -0.25
C PHE A 345 5.19 11.64 -1.31
N GLY A 346 4.13 12.42 -1.11
CA GLY A 346 2.93 12.36 -1.94
C GLY A 346 2.14 11.07 -1.73
N ASN A 347 1.30 10.73 -2.70
CA ASN A 347 0.56 9.47 -2.74
C ASN A 347 1.39 8.42 -3.50
N MET A 348 1.98 7.48 -2.80
CA MET A 348 2.74 6.36 -3.39
C MET A 348 1.87 5.12 -3.61
N SER A 349 0.52 5.25 -3.64
CA SER A 349 -0.39 4.11 -3.74
C SER A 349 -0.24 3.12 -2.57
N SER A 350 -0.12 1.80 -2.82
CA SER A 350 -0.17 0.76 -1.79
C SER A 350 0.86 0.89 -0.66
N PRO A 351 2.13 1.28 -0.83
CA PRO A 351 3.07 1.42 0.29
C PRO A 351 2.76 2.57 1.24
N THR A 352 1.99 3.58 0.81
CA THR A 352 1.78 4.80 1.59
C THR A 352 1.25 4.54 3.00
N ILE A 353 0.31 3.61 3.17
CA ILE A 353 -0.24 3.30 4.49
C ILE A 353 0.81 2.68 5.43
N LEU A 354 1.76 1.91 4.89
CA LEU A 354 2.84 1.32 5.67
C LEU A 354 3.84 2.40 6.15
N PHE A 355 4.07 3.46 5.36
CA PHE A 355 4.83 4.62 5.83
C PHE A 355 4.17 5.26 7.05
N ILE A 356 2.84 5.36 7.09
CA ILE A 356 2.11 5.92 8.22
C ILE A 356 2.14 4.97 9.42
N LEU A 357 1.91 3.68 9.23
CA LEU A 357 1.97 2.67 10.30
C LEU A 357 3.37 2.58 10.94
N LYS A 358 4.42 2.78 10.16
CA LYS A 358 5.80 2.86 10.68
C LYS A 358 5.95 3.97 11.73
N HIS A 359 5.28 5.12 11.58
CA HIS A 359 5.28 6.17 12.60
C HIS A 359 4.63 5.69 13.91
N TRP A 360 3.60 4.85 13.86
CA TRP A 360 3.02 4.29 15.08
C TRP A 360 4.00 3.38 15.81
N MET A 361 4.75 2.55 15.09
CA MET A 361 5.75 1.66 15.68
C MET A 361 6.91 2.43 16.35
N ALA A 362 7.18 3.66 15.90
CA ALA A 362 8.21 4.53 16.46
C ALA A 362 7.73 5.40 17.63
N LEU A 363 6.45 5.29 18.03
CA LEU A 363 5.92 6.08 19.13
C LEU A 363 6.58 5.71 20.47
N PRO A 364 6.83 6.70 21.34
CA PRO A 364 7.34 6.42 22.68
C PRO A 364 6.33 5.58 23.47
N PRO A 365 6.81 4.74 24.37
CA PRO A 365 5.93 3.92 25.21
C PRO A 365 5.07 4.80 26.11
N GLN A 366 3.87 4.34 26.37
CA GLN A 366 3.01 4.90 27.41
C GLN A 366 3.35 4.34 28.80
N ASN A 367 2.70 4.91 29.82
CA ASN A 367 2.73 4.34 31.16
C ASN A 367 2.26 2.87 31.11
N PRO A 368 3.02 1.91 31.70
CA PRO A 368 2.62 0.50 31.70
C PRO A 368 1.26 0.20 32.33
N ALA A 369 0.72 1.11 33.15
CA ALA A 369 -0.61 1.00 33.73
C ALA A 369 -1.73 1.55 32.82
N ALA A 370 -1.40 2.20 31.69
CA ALA A 370 -2.37 2.66 30.73
C ALA A 370 -2.89 1.50 29.86
N ALA A 371 -4.12 1.60 29.39
CA ALA A 371 -4.65 0.67 28.40
C ALA A 371 -3.84 0.78 27.09
N PRO A 372 -3.63 -0.33 26.37
CA PRO A 372 -2.94 -0.30 25.07
C PRO A 372 -3.66 0.61 24.07
N ARG A 373 -2.89 1.43 23.32
CA ARG A 373 -3.45 2.34 22.31
C ARG A 373 -4.16 1.58 21.20
N GLN A 374 -5.39 1.98 20.90
CA GLN A 374 -6.17 1.47 19.78
C GLN A 374 -5.90 2.32 18.53
N GLY A 375 -5.66 1.67 17.41
CA GLY A 375 -5.38 2.35 16.14
C GLY A 375 -6.31 1.90 15.03
N VAL A 376 -6.82 2.85 14.23
CA VAL A 376 -7.60 2.59 13.02
C VAL A 376 -6.83 3.09 11.80
N ALA A 377 -6.59 2.17 10.86
CA ALA A 377 -6.10 2.50 9.54
C ALA A 377 -7.25 2.49 8.52
N LEU A 378 -7.29 3.49 7.63
CA LEU A 378 -8.27 3.62 6.56
C LEU A 378 -7.59 3.75 5.20
N GLY A 379 -8.11 3.06 4.20
CA GLY A 379 -7.65 3.12 2.81
C GLY A 379 -8.81 3.24 1.83
N PHE A 380 -8.54 3.85 0.69
CA PHE A 380 -9.52 4.10 -0.37
C PHE A 380 -8.92 3.65 -1.70
N GLY A 381 -9.73 3.03 -2.54
CA GLY A 381 -9.30 2.50 -3.83
C GLY A 381 -10.39 2.54 -4.90
N PRO A 382 -10.08 2.06 -6.11
CA PRO A 382 -11.05 2.01 -7.20
C PRO A 382 -12.37 1.32 -6.83
N GLY A 383 -13.46 1.80 -7.44
CA GLY A 383 -14.76 1.17 -7.32
C GLY A 383 -15.86 1.83 -6.50
N LEU A 384 -15.75 2.79 -5.71
CA LEU A 384 -14.86 3.32 -4.68
C LEU A 384 -14.85 2.36 -3.49
N SER A 385 -13.80 1.62 -3.30
CA SER A 385 -13.66 0.71 -2.16
C SER A 385 -13.10 1.44 -0.94
N ILE A 386 -13.62 1.09 0.24
CA ILE A 386 -13.16 1.58 1.54
C ILE A 386 -12.68 0.40 2.35
N GLU A 387 -11.46 0.47 2.84
CA GLU A 387 -10.84 -0.54 3.69
C GLU A 387 -10.55 0.05 5.06
N ALA A 388 -10.77 -0.74 6.10
CA ALA A 388 -10.43 -0.40 7.48
C ALA A 388 -9.67 -1.56 8.14
N ALA A 389 -8.70 -1.25 8.98
CA ALA A 389 -8.00 -2.21 9.81
C ALA A 389 -7.84 -1.68 11.24
N LEU A 390 -8.12 -2.52 12.23
CA LEU A 390 -7.98 -2.23 13.65
C LEU A 390 -6.67 -2.82 14.15
N PHE A 391 -5.89 -2.00 14.81
CA PHE A 391 -4.62 -2.36 15.42
C PHE A 391 -4.63 -2.04 16.91
N GLN A 392 -3.76 -2.74 17.64
CA GLN A 392 -3.41 -2.41 19.00
C GLN A 392 -1.89 -2.23 19.09
N HIS A 393 -1.45 -1.09 19.60
CA HIS A 393 -0.02 -0.83 19.82
C HIS A 393 0.44 -1.50 21.11
N CYS A 394 1.55 -2.23 21.03
CA CYS A 394 2.14 -2.88 22.19
C CYS A 394 3.08 -1.89 22.92
N ASP A 395 2.65 -1.35 24.03
CA ASP A 395 3.41 -0.37 24.83
C ASP A 395 4.31 -1.01 25.90
N SER A 396 4.11 -2.28 26.23
CA SER A 396 4.86 -3.04 27.26
C SER A 396 5.42 -4.34 26.66
N GLU A 397 6.46 -4.87 27.25
CA GLU A 397 6.86 -6.26 26.98
C GLU A 397 5.80 -7.22 27.55
N SER A 398 5.40 -8.21 26.76
CA SER A 398 4.53 -9.29 27.25
C SER A 398 5.24 -9.99 28.40
N ARG A 399 4.58 -10.06 29.58
CA ARG A 399 5.09 -10.74 30.74
C ARG A 399 5.16 -12.26 30.53
#